data_d05acdd7dccb757a2c78776bd602b9e1
#
_entry.id   d05acdd7dccb757a2c78776bd602b9e1
#
_cell.length_a   1.000
_cell.length_b   1.000
_cell.length_c   1.000
_cell.angle_alpha   90.00
_cell.angle_beta   90.00
_cell.angle_gamma   90.00
#
_symmetry.space_group_name_H-M   'P 1'
#
loop_
_entity.id
_entity.type
_entity.pdbx_description
1 polymer ?
#
loop_
_entity_poly.entity_id
_entity_poly.type
_entity_poly.pdbx_seq_one_letter_code
_entity_poly.pdbx_strand_id
1 'polypeptide(L)'
;MFTIETKQMDIIIENVCNEKAKDLFYQMLINYEIYKTMAEMLDENMKKLNFYNFAKTQTCHMNDGLFGELEYAEYQFVYQMKVIGNLIVLITSAHRIMTCIKQARANEKCKDWRIVSEEIEKCDKIFDNKLRNFMEHLEEKVYKQEVTNQNCHFSPQRILYCKDEKTDKQFDFNNEQLKMIDNLIDNILKMLSARKEKRGNLSHMEC
;
A
#
# COMPACT_ATOMS: atom_id res chain seq x y z
N MET A 1 15.30 7.28 0.77
CA MET A 1 14.51 6.19 1.36
C MET A 1 15.13 5.89 2.72
N PHE A 2 14.54 6.35 3.82
CA PHE A 2 15.04 6.07 5.16
C PHE A 2 14.43 4.74 5.60
N THR A 3 15.16 3.66 5.38
CA THR A 3 14.85 2.36 5.98
C THR A 3 15.31 2.41 7.43
N ILE A 4 14.39 2.65 8.35
CA ILE A 4 14.64 2.31 9.76
C ILE A 4 14.80 0.79 9.76
N GLU A 5 15.96 0.29 10.18
CA GLU A 5 16.20 -1.14 10.24
C GLU A 5 15.18 -1.81 11.16
N THR A 6 14.69 -2.99 10.80
CA THR A 6 13.67 -3.73 11.55
C THR A 6 14.03 -3.86 13.03
N LYS A 7 15.31 -4.03 13.35
CA LYS A 7 15.81 -4.05 14.74
C LYS A 7 15.58 -2.76 15.52
N GLN A 8 15.66 -1.60 14.85
CA GLN A 8 15.37 -0.31 15.52
C GLN A 8 13.87 -0.14 15.75
N MET A 9 13.03 -0.64 14.85
CA MET A 9 11.59 -0.64 15.01
C MET A 9 11.16 -1.48 16.21
N ASP A 10 11.72 -2.67 16.38
CA ASP A 10 11.44 -3.54 17.52
C ASP A 10 11.78 -2.86 18.85
N ILE A 11 12.96 -2.24 18.95
CA ILE A 11 13.39 -1.51 20.15
C ILE A 11 12.45 -0.34 20.48
N ILE A 12 11.91 0.34 19.47
CA ILE A 12 10.96 1.46 19.67
C ILE A 12 9.63 0.92 20.21
N ILE A 13 9.11 -0.16 19.63
CA ILE A 13 7.83 -0.76 20.01
C ILE A 13 7.89 -1.40 21.40
N GLU A 14 9.02 -2.02 21.77
CA GLU A 14 9.24 -2.59 23.11
C GLU A 14 9.06 -1.56 24.25
N ASN A 15 9.19 -0.26 23.94
CA ASN A 15 8.98 0.82 24.92
C ASN A 15 7.52 1.33 25.00
N VAL A 16 6.59 0.75 24.23
CA VAL A 16 5.16 1.05 24.36
C VAL A 16 4.63 0.38 25.63
N CYS A 17 4.03 1.18 26.51
CA CYS A 17 3.58 0.68 27.83
C CYS A 17 2.27 -0.10 27.79
N ASN A 18 1.46 0.11 26.79
CA ASN A 18 0.17 -0.58 26.65
C ASN A 18 0.38 -1.83 25.79
N GLU A 19 0.28 -3.02 26.38
CA GLU A 19 0.51 -4.29 25.68
C GLU A 19 -0.39 -4.47 24.46
N LYS A 20 -1.66 -4.09 24.53
CA LYS A 20 -2.57 -4.15 23.36
C LYS A 20 -2.12 -3.22 22.23
N ALA A 21 -1.64 -2.02 22.58
CA ALA A 21 -1.10 -1.10 21.58
C ALA A 21 0.22 -1.64 21.00
N LYS A 22 1.06 -2.27 21.82
CA LYS A 22 2.30 -2.91 21.40
C LYS A 22 2.04 -4.03 20.38
N ASP A 23 1.12 -4.93 20.66
CA ASP A 23 0.70 -5.98 19.72
C ASP A 23 0.19 -5.41 18.39
N LEU A 24 -0.57 -4.33 18.44
CA LEU A 24 -1.07 -3.64 17.25
C LEU A 24 0.06 -3.00 16.44
N PHE A 25 1.09 -2.45 17.07
CA PHE A 25 2.26 -1.95 16.37
C PHE A 25 3.06 -3.07 15.71
N TYR A 26 3.20 -4.24 16.33
CA TYR A 26 3.82 -5.40 15.68
C TYR A 26 3.00 -5.86 14.47
N GLN A 27 1.68 -5.96 14.59
CA GLN A 27 0.82 -6.27 13.44
C GLN A 27 0.91 -5.22 12.33
N MET A 28 1.01 -3.94 12.69
CA MET A 28 1.24 -2.85 11.76
C MET A 28 2.56 -3.06 10.99
N LEU A 29 3.66 -3.38 11.67
CA LEU A 29 4.95 -3.61 11.02
C LEU A 29 4.93 -4.82 10.07
N ILE A 30 4.30 -5.92 10.45
CA ILE A 30 4.15 -7.09 9.57
C ILE A 30 3.42 -6.69 8.28
N ASN A 31 2.30 -5.97 8.40
CA ASN A 31 1.56 -5.51 7.23
C ASN A 31 2.34 -4.46 6.42
N TYR A 32 3.21 -3.68 7.06
CA TYR A 32 4.06 -2.72 6.38
C TYR A 32 5.16 -3.39 5.55
N GLU A 33 5.77 -4.48 6.02
CA GLU A 33 6.70 -5.27 5.23
C GLU A 33 6.02 -5.89 3.99
N ILE A 34 4.81 -6.40 4.15
CA ILE A 34 4.01 -6.91 3.02
C ILE A 34 3.71 -5.76 2.04
N TYR A 35 3.31 -4.59 2.53
CA TYR A 35 3.02 -3.41 1.73
C TYR A 35 4.23 -2.99 0.89
N LYS A 36 5.43 -2.88 1.50
CA LYS A 36 6.67 -2.52 0.79
C LYS A 36 7.01 -3.52 -0.32
N THR A 37 6.97 -4.81 0.01
CA THR A 37 7.23 -5.88 -0.97
C THR A 37 6.27 -5.78 -2.15
N MET A 38 4.99 -5.56 -1.91
CA MET A 38 3.99 -5.43 -2.97
C MET A 38 4.19 -4.16 -3.80
N ALA A 39 4.61 -3.04 -3.19
CA ALA A 39 4.93 -1.82 -3.90
C ALA A 39 6.13 -1.98 -4.86
N GLU A 40 7.17 -2.69 -4.43
CA GLU A 40 8.32 -3.04 -5.27
C GLU A 40 7.93 -3.94 -6.43
N MET A 41 7.19 -5.02 -6.16
CA MET A 41 6.69 -5.94 -7.19
C MET A 41 5.75 -5.25 -8.18
N LEU A 42 4.93 -4.31 -7.70
CA LEU A 42 4.06 -3.50 -8.53
C LEU A 42 4.88 -2.65 -9.51
N ASP A 43 5.93 -1.97 -9.02
CA ASP A 43 6.79 -1.15 -9.86
C ASP A 43 7.51 -1.98 -10.94
N GLU A 44 8.02 -3.16 -10.58
CA GLU A 44 8.64 -4.08 -11.53
C GLU A 44 7.66 -4.58 -12.60
N ASN A 45 6.46 -5.01 -12.20
CA ASN A 45 5.46 -5.51 -13.14
C ASN A 45 4.93 -4.39 -14.04
N MET A 46 4.82 -3.15 -13.54
CA MET A 46 4.48 -1.98 -14.33
C MET A 46 5.54 -1.65 -15.39
N LYS A 47 6.83 -1.72 -15.04
CA LYS A 47 7.92 -1.53 -16.00
C LYS A 47 7.84 -2.56 -17.13
N LYS A 48 7.60 -3.83 -16.80
CA LYS A 48 7.43 -4.91 -17.79
C LYS A 48 6.18 -4.68 -18.65
N LEU A 49 5.05 -4.34 -18.06
CA LEU A 49 3.83 -4.04 -18.80
C LEU A 49 4.02 -2.86 -19.78
N ASN A 50 4.68 -1.79 -19.35
CA ASN A 50 4.99 -0.65 -20.19
C ASN A 50 5.97 -1.02 -21.33
N PHE A 51 6.95 -1.87 -21.06
CA PHE A 51 7.85 -2.38 -22.08
C PHE A 51 7.11 -3.17 -23.17
N TYR A 52 6.18 -4.06 -22.79
CA TYR A 52 5.38 -4.81 -23.76
C TYR A 52 4.43 -3.91 -24.56
N ASN A 53 3.83 -2.91 -23.94
CA ASN A 53 3.02 -1.93 -24.65
C ASN A 53 3.83 -1.14 -25.69
N PHE A 54 5.06 -0.76 -25.33
CA PHE A 54 5.99 -0.09 -26.26
C PHE A 54 6.42 -1.03 -27.39
N ALA A 55 6.82 -2.27 -27.09
CA ALA A 55 7.21 -3.24 -28.09
C ALA A 55 6.08 -3.52 -29.09
N LYS A 56 4.83 -3.63 -28.63
CA LYS A 56 3.65 -3.78 -29.49
C LYS A 56 3.50 -2.62 -30.49
N THR A 57 3.71 -1.39 -30.05
CA THR A 57 3.64 -0.23 -30.96
C THR A 57 4.74 -0.20 -32.02
N GLN A 58 5.90 -0.77 -31.72
CA GLN A 58 7.01 -0.88 -32.68
C GLN A 58 6.81 -2.02 -33.68
N THR A 59 6.30 -3.17 -33.24
CA THR A 59 6.07 -4.34 -34.09
C THR A 59 4.89 -4.17 -35.05
N CYS A 60 3.90 -3.34 -34.75
CA CYS A 60 2.85 -2.98 -35.71
C CYS A 60 3.38 -2.28 -36.98
N HIS A 61 4.63 -1.82 -36.97
CA HIS A 61 5.31 -1.27 -38.14
C HIS A 61 6.19 -2.29 -38.88
N MET A 62 6.44 -3.46 -38.28
CA MET A 62 7.15 -4.56 -38.93
C MET A 62 6.12 -5.67 -39.22
N ASN A 63 5.88 -5.97 -40.47
CA ASN A 63 4.94 -6.98 -40.99
C ASN A 63 5.27 -8.43 -40.58
N ASP A 64 5.64 -8.68 -39.34
CA ASP A 64 5.95 -10.01 -38.83
C ASP A 64 4.72 -10.63 -38.17
N GLY A 65 4.19 -11.51 -38.90
CA GLY A 65 3.18 -12.55 -38.76
C GLY A 65 2.37 -12.70 -37.44
N LEU A 66 1.18 -13.20 -37.62
CA LEU A 66 0.12 -13.52 -36.64
C LEU A 66 0.61 -14.13 -35.28
N PHE A 67 1.75 -14.79 -35.27
CA PHE A 67 2.30 -15.46 -34.07
C PHE A 67 2.91 -14.47 -33.06
N GLY A 68 3.51 -13.38 -33.50
CA GLY A 68 4.04 -12.36 -32.60
C GLY A 68 2.94 -11.58 -31.84
N GLU A 69 1.80 -11.34 -32.50
CA GLU A 69 0.69 -10.61 -31.87
C GLU A 69 0.00 -11.41 -30.75
N LEU A 70 -0.16 -12.72 -30.91
CA LEU A 70 -0.75 -13.59 -29.89
C LEU A 70 0.16 -13.71 -28.66
N GLU A 71 1.45 -13.89 -28.85
CA GLU A 71 2.44 -13.97 -27.78
C GLU A 71 2.48 -12.67 -26.96
N TYR A 72 2.49 -11.51 -27.63
CA TYR A 72 2.45 -10.21 -26.96
C TYR A 72 1.14 -9.99 -26.17
N ALA A 73 0.01 -10.42 -26.71
CA ALA A 73 -1.27 -10.31 -26.02
C ALA A 73 -1.32 -11.15 -24.74
N GLU A 74 -0.79 -12.37 -24.78
CA GLU A 74 -0.71 -13.25 -23.61
C GLU A 74 0.22 -12.65 -22.54
N TYR A 75 1.40 -12.17 -22.88
CA TYR A 75 2.32 -11.53 -21.95
C TYR A 75 1.71 -10.26 -21.34
N GLN A 76 1.05 -9.43 -22.13
CA GLN A 76 0.36 -8.24 -21.63
C GLN A 76 -0.70 -8.61 -20.60
N PHE A 77 -1.52 -9.62 -20.89
CA PHE A 77 -2.55 -10.09 -19.96
C PHE A 77 -1.94 -10.61 -18.65
N VAL A 78 -0.89 -11.43 -18.71
CA VAL A 78 -0.19 -11.95 -17.53
C VAL A 78 0.33 -10.82 -16.64
N TYR A 79 0.95 -9.79 -17.21
CA TYR A 79 1.46 -8.67 -16.41
C TYR A 79 0.34 -7.76 -15.88
N GLN A 80 -0.75 -7.59 -16.60
CA GLN A 80 -1.93 -6.91 -16.07
C GLN A 80 -2.48 -7.64 -14.85
N MET A 81 -2.61 -8.96 -14.92
CA MET A 81 -3.08 -9.76 -13.78
C MET A 81 -2.12 -9.72 -12.59
N LYS A 82 -0.80 -9.72 -12.82
CA LYS A 82 0.19 -9.52 -11.74
C LYS A 82 0.08 -8.16 -11.10
N VAL A 83 -0.10 -7.10 -11.87
CA VAL A 83 -0.30 -5.73 -11.38
C VAL A 83 -1.56 -5.67 -10.51
N ILE A 84 -2.68 -6.22 -10.98
CA ILE A 84 -3.94 -6.26 -10.22
C ILE A 84 -3.76 -7.03 -8.92
N GLY A 85 -3.17 -8.23 -8.96
CA GLY A 85 -2.93 -9.04 -7.77
C GLY A 85 -2.06 -8.32 -6.72
N ASN A 86 -0.98 -7.67 -7.15
CA ASN A 86 -0.14 -6.87 -6.26
C ASN A 86 -0.90 -5.70 -5.63
N LEU A 87 -1.78 -5.04 -6.40
CA LEU A 87 -2.62 -3.96 -5.91
C LEU A 87 -3.62 -4.42 -4.85
N ILE A 88 -4.26 -5.57 -5.04
CA ILE A 88 -5.19 -6.15 -4.06
C ILE A 88 -4.47 -6.34 -2.71
N VAL A 89 -3.30 -6.99 -2.73
CA VAL A 89 -2.54 -7.24 -1.50
C VAL A 89 -2.02 -5.94 -0.88
N LEU A 90 -1.53 -5.01 -1.69
CA LEU A 90 -1.03 -3.71 -1.24
C LEU A 90 -2.13 -2.90 -0.54
N ILE A 91 -3.30 -2.77 -1.14
CA ILE A 91 -4.44 -2.02 -0.58
C ILE A 91 -4.95 -2.69 0.70
N THR A 92 -5.04 -4.02 0.71
CA THR A 92 -5.46 -4.77 1.90
C THR A 92 -4.46 -4.56 3.05
N SER A 93 -3.16 -4.58 2.77
CA SER A 93 -2.12 -4.35 3.76
C SER A 93 -2.16 -2.92 4.28
N ALA A 94 -2.30 -1.92 3.40
CA ALA A 94 -2.46 -0.51 3.80
C ALA A 94 -3.68 -0.30 4.70
N HIS A 95 -4.82 -0.91 4.37
CA HIS A 95 -6.02 -0.86 5.20
C HIS A 95 -5.81 -1.49 6.59
N ARG A 96 -5.10 -2.63 6.66
CA ARG A 96 -4.76 -3.28 7.94
C ARG A 96 -3.82 -2.41 8.77
N ILE A 97 -2.81 -1.77 8.15
CA ILE A 97 -1.94 -0.78 8.81
C ILE A 97 -2.79 0.33 9.44
N MET A 98 -3.70 0.93 8.67
CA MET A 98 -4.58 1.99 9.16
C MET A 98 -5.47 1.53 10.32
N THR A 99 -5.98 0.31 10.25
CA THR A 99 -6.79 -0.29 11.33
C THR A 99 -5.97 -0.46 12.61
N CYS A 100 -4.76 -0.99 12.52
CA CYS A 100 -3.85 -1.14 13.65
C CYS A 100 -3.52 0.22 14.31
N ILE A 101 -3.19 1.23 13.50
CA ILE A 101 -2.87 2.59 13.96
C ILE A 101 -4.07 3.20 14.73
N LYS A 102 -5.27 3.12 14.18
CA LYS A 102 -6.48 3.67 14.82
C LYS A 102 -6.77 2.98 16.14
N GLN A 103 -6.64 1.65 16.19
CA GLN A 103 -6.86 0.88 17.42
C GLN A 103 -5.76 1.14 18.45
N ALA A 104 -4.49 1.25 18.05
CA ALA A 104 -3.39 1.60 18.94
C ALA A 104 -3.62 3.00 19.54
N ARG A 105 -3.99 3.98 18.71
CA ARG A 105 -4.34 5.33 19.17
C ARG A 105 -5.48 5.30 20.21
N ALA A 106 -6.52 4.51 19.99
CA ALA A 106 -7.65 4.39 20.91
C ALA A 106 -7.24 3.74 22.24
N ASN A 107 -6.32 2.76 22.23
CA ASN A 107 -5.84 2.08 23.43
C ASN A 107 -4.87 2.94 24.24
N GLU A 108 -4.00 3.73 23.60
CA GLU A 108 -2.99 4.51 24.31
C GLU A 108 -3.52 5.81 24.93
N LYS A 109 -4.54 6.43 24.36
CA LYS A 109 -5.13 7.74 24.82
C LYS A 109 -4.10 8.85 25.03
N CYS A 110 -2.98 8.83 24.29
CA CYS A 110 -1.89 9.78 24.44
C CYS A 110 -2.11 11.05 23.59
N LYS A 111 -1.71 12.22 24.11
CA LYS A 111 -1.87 13.51 23.40
C LYS A 111 -0.94 13.62 22.17
N ASP A 112 0.16 12.89 22.15
CA ASP A 112 1.15 12.96 21.07
C ASP A 112 0.59 12.51 19.70
N TRP A 113 -0.48 11.71 19.70
CA TRP A 113 -1.18 11.33 18.48
C TRP A 113 -1.69 12.51 17.64
N ARG A 114 -1.77 13.71 18.25
CA ARG A 114 -2.12 14.93 17.51
C ARG A 114 -1.10 15.27 16.43
N ILE A 115 0.17 14.90 16.63
CA ILE A 115 1.26 15.20 15.70
C ILE A 115 1.05 14.51 14.34
N VAL A 116 0.51 13.30 14.34
CA VAL A 116 0.27 12.47 13.15
C VAL A 116 -1.20 12.39 12.73
N SER A 117 -2.09 13.11 13.40
CA SER A 117 -3.55 13.03 13.14
C SER A 117 -3.95 13.35 11.72
N GLU A 118 -3.38 14.41 11.16
CA GLU A 118 -3.71 14.84 9.80
C GLU A 118 -3.26 13.83 8.75
N GLU A 119 -2.10 13.21 8.95
CA GLU A 119 -1.56 12.17 8.06
C GLU A 119 -2.40 10.90 8.13
N ILE A 120 -2.83 10.50 9.36
CA ILE A 120 -3.75 9.39 9.55
C ILE A 120 -5.05 9.63 8.77
N GLU A 121 -5.63 10.82 8.87
CA GLU A 121 -6.88 11.15 8.17
C GLU A 121 -6.71 11.15 6.65
N LYS A 122 -5.57 11.64 6.15
CA LYS A 122 -5.25 11.61 4.71
C LYS A 122 -5.14 10.18 4.19
N CYS A 123 -4.37 9.34 4.88
CA CYS A 123 -4.22 7.93 4.52
C CYS A 123 -5.55 7.18 4.60
N ASP A 124 -6.36 7.44 5.63
CA ASP A 124 -7.66 6.78 5.83
C ASP A 124 -8.68 7.11 4.73
N LYS A 125 -8.63 8.31 4.18
CA LYS A 125 -9.48 8.70 3.05
C LYS A 125 -9.12 7.95 1.77
N ILE A 126 -7.84 7.63 1.58
CA ILE A 126 -7.33 6.93 0.40
C ILE A 126 -7.58 5.41 0.54
N PHE A 127 -7.17 4.82 1.65
CA PHE A 127 -7.25 3.39 1.91
C PHE A 127 -8.51 3.01 2.71
N ASP A 128 -9.65 3.57 2.30
CA ASP A 128 -10.94 3.37 2.96
C ASP A 128 -11.52 1.96 2.73
N ASN A 129 -12.54 1.62 3.52
CA ASN A 129 -13.26 0.35 3.38
C ASN A 129 -13.86 0.15 1.98
N LYS A 130 -14.23 1.21 1.27
CA LYS A 130 -14.86 1.10 -0.05
C LYS A 130 -13.86 0.61 -1.08
N LEU A 131 -12.64 1.16 -1.05
CA LEU A 131 -11.57 0.71 -1.93
C LEU A 131 -11.19 -0.74 -1.63
N ARG A 132 -10.99 -1.08 -0.35
CA ARG A 132 -10.69 -2.44 0.07
C ARG A 132 -11.77 -3.41 -0.40
N ASN A 133 -13.05 -3.15 -0.12
CA ASN A 133 -14.15 -4.03 -0.51
C ASN A 133 -14.22 -4.19 -2.02
N PHE A 134 -14.01 -3.11 -2.79
CA PHE A 134 -13.95 -3.20 -4.24
C PHE A 134 -12.85 -4.17 -4.68
N MET A 135 -11.65 -4.08 -4.09
CA MET A 135 -10.52 -4.93 -4.46
C MET A 135 -10.72 -6.38 -4.03
N GLU A 136 -11.31 -6.65 -2.86
CA GLU A 136 -11.64 -8.02 -2.43
C GLU A 136 -12.67 -8.69 -3.38
N HIS A 137 -13.65 -7.94 -3.87
CA HIS A 137 -14.63 -8.45 -4.85
C HIS A 137 -14.09 -8.50 -6.28
N LEU A 138 -12.97 -7.83 -6.55
CA LEU A 138 -12.37 -7.86 -7.88
C LEU A 138 -11.90 -9.26 -8.27
N GLU A 139 -11.34 -10.04 -7.33
CA GLU A 139 -10.96 -11.44 -7.58
C GLU A 139 -12.17 -12.27 -8.00
N GLU A 140 -13.30 -12.15 -7.31
CA GLU A 140 -14.53 -12.85 -7.68
C GLU A 140 -15.02 -12.45 -9.08
N LYS A 141 -14.98 -11.15 -9.39
CA LYS A 141 -15.38 -10.61 -10.69
C LYS A 141 -14.46 -11.11 -11.81
N VAL A 142 -13.14 -11.15 -11.56
CA VAL A 142 -12.18 -11.73 -12.51
C VAL A 142 -12.48 -13.21 -12.75
N TYR A 143 -12.70 -13.97 -11.68
CA TYR A 143 -13.02 -15.39 -11.78
C TYR A 143 -14.31 -15.66 -12.55
N LYS A 144 -15.34 -14.83 -12.35
CA LYS A 144 -16.61 -14.88 -13.08
C LYS A 144 -16.56 -14.29 -14.49
N GLN A 145 -15.40 -13.82 -14.94
CA GLN A 145 -15.23 -13.13 -16.23
C GLN A 145 -16.09 -11.85 -16.37
N GLU A 146 -16.46 -11.26 -15.24
CA GLU A 146 -17.26 -10.01 -15.19
C GLU A 146 -16.39 -8.76 -15.30
N VAL A 147 -15.06 -8.90 -15.22
CA VAL A 147 -14.12 -7.78 -15.36
C VAL A 147 -13.87 -7.51 -16.84
N THR A 148 -14.24 -6.31 -17.24
CA THR A 148 -14.00 -5.80 -18.58
C THR A 148 -13.10 -4.54 -18.49
N ASN A 149 -12.48 -4.16 -19.60
CA ASN A 149 -11.72 -2.90 -19.67
C ASN A 149 -12.60 -1.65 -19.43
N GLN A 150 -13.92 -1.80 -19.41
CA GLN A 150 -14.85 -0.71 -19.13
C GLN A 150 -15.08 -0.51 -17.61
N ASN A 151 -14.98 -1.57 -16.82
CA ASN A 151 -15.25 -1.53 -15.38
C ASN A 151 -14.01 -1.60 -14.49
N CYS A 152 -12.90 -2.15 -15.01
CA CYS A 152 -11.63 -2.16 -14.32
C CYS A 152 -10.49 -2.13 -15.32
N HIS A 153 -9.73 -1.05 -15.33
CA HIS A 153 -8.53 -0.98 -16.15
C HIS A 153 -7.43 -0.16 -15.45
N PHE A 154 -6.22 -0.43 -15.85
CA PHE A 154 -5.03 0.25 -15.34
C PHE A 154 -4.40 1.09 -16.44
N SER A 155 -4.24 2.39 -16.18
CA SER A 155 -3.60 3.27 -17.14
C SER A 155 -2.07 3.24 -17.04
N PRO A 156 -1.34 3.58 -18.12
CA PRO A 156 0.11 3.76 -18.08
C PRO A 156 0.58 4.80 -17.07
N GLN A 157 -0.29 5.74 -16.69
CA GLN A 157 -0.05 6.78 -15.68
C GLN A 157 -0.21 6.27 -14.25
N ARG A 158 -0.33 4.94 -14.03
CA ARG A 158 -0.54 4.32 -12.74
C ARG A 158 -1.87 4.68 -12.07
N ILE A 159 -2.91 4.85 -12.87
CA ILE A 159 -4.26 5.09 -12.37
C ILE A 159 -5.08 3.84 -12.55
N LEU A 160 -5.62 3.30 -11.45
CA LEU A 160 -6.61 2.25 -11.48
C LEU A 160 -8.00 2.88 -11.56
N TYR A 161 -8.73 2.53 -12.60
CA TYR A 161 -10.13 2.89 -12.77
C TYR A 161 -10.99 1.71 -12.31
N CYS A 162 -11.89 2.00 -11.39
CA CYS A 162 -12.81 1.03 -10.82
C CYS A 162 -14.23 1.55 -10.96
N LYS A 163 -15.02 0.89 -11.78
CA LYS A 163 -16.41 1.26 -11.99
C LYS A 163 -17.33 0.07 -11.80
N ASP A 164 -18.25 0.15 -10.85
CA ASP A 164 -19.38 -0.75 -10.72
C ASP A 164 -20.65 0.07 -10.41
N GLU A 165 -21.79 -0.60 -10.21
CA GLU A 165 -23.06 0.07 -9.95
C GLU A 165 -23.06 0.99 -8.73
N LYS A 166 -22.12 0.79 -7.80
CA LYS A 166 -22.02 1.52 -6.52
C LYS A 166 -20.74 2.34 -6.39
N THR A 167 -19.76 2.12 -7.29
CA THR A 167 -18.43 2.66 -7.17
C THR A 167 -17.98 3.22 -8.52
N ASP A 168 -17.77 4.52 -8.58
CA ASP A 168 -17.02 5.18 -9.65
C ASP A 168 -15.78 5.77 -8.99
N LYS A 169 -14.70 4.98 -8.91
CA LYS A 169 -13.48 5.38 -8.23
C LYS A 169 -12.28 5.31 -9.16
N GLN A 170 -11.53 6.37 -9.09
CA GLN A 170 -10.22 6.49 -9.68
C GLN A 170 -9.19 6.46 -8.55
N PHE A 171 -8.25 5.53 -8.65
CA PHE A 171 -7.18 5.42 -7.68
C PHE A 171 -5.86 5.70 -8.37
N ASP A 172 -5.20 6.76 -7.96
CA ASP A 172 -3.91 7.17 -8.50
C ASP A 172 -2.78 6.56 -7.65
N PHE A 173 -2.06 5.58 -8.24
CA PHE A 173 -0.90 4.93 -7.61
C PHE A 173 0.40 5.60 -7.99
N ASN A 174 0.41 6.92 -8.10
CA ASN A 174 1.68 7.61 -8.26
C ASN A 174 2.57 7.35 -7.03
N ASN A 175 3.87 7.58 -7.19
CA ASN A 175 4.84 7.35 -6.11
C ASN A 175 4.52 8.17 -4.84
N GLU A 176 3.75 9.25 -4.95
CA GLU A 176 3.38 10.08 -3.81
C GLU A 176 2.36 9.38 -2.90
N GLN A 177 1.32 8.74 -3.47
CA GLN A 177 0.35 8.00 -2.65
C GLN A 177 0.98 6.77 -1.99
N LEU A 178 1.84 6.04 -2.69
CA LEU A 178 2.57 4.92 -2.10
C LEU A 178 3.46 5.38 -0.94
N LYS A 179 4.13 6.53 -1.07
CA LYS A 179 4.97 7.09 0.00
C LYS A 179 4.18 7.62 1.20
N MET A 180 2.88 7.83 1.09
CA MET A 180 2.09 8.32 2.22
C MET A 180 2.08 7.35 3.41
N ILE A 181 2.00 6.04 3.15
CA ILE A 181 2.12 5.03 4.21
C ILE A 181 3.53 5.02 4.81
N ASP A 182 4.57 5.10 3.98
CA ASP A 182 5.96 5.17 4.44
C ASP A 182 6.16 6.36 5.38
N ASN A 183 5.73 7.55 4.96
CA ASN A 183 5.84 8.77 5.74
C ASN A 183 5.06 8.68 7.07
N LEU A 184 3.86 8.12 7.04
CA LEU A 184 3.05 7.93 8.24
C LEU A 184 3.73 6.99 9.25
N ILE A 185 4.26 5.86 8.79
CA ILE A 185 4.98 4.92 9.64
C ILE A 185 6.22 5.57 10.25
N ASP A 186 7.03 6.25 9.44
CA ASP A 186 8.22 6.97 9.91
C ASP A 186 7.88 8.02 10.98
N ASN A 187 6.80 8.77 10.81
CA ASN A 187 6.39 9.80 11.77
C ASN A 187 5.83 9.18 13.07
N ILE A 188 5.13 8.04 12.99
CA ILE A 188 4.71 7.29 14.17
C ILE A 188 5.94 6.78 14.95
N LEU A 189 6.91 6.20 14.26
CA LEU A 189 8.13 5.70 14.91
C LEU A 189 8.95 6.83 15.55
N LYS A 190 9.08 7.99 14.90
CA LYS A 190 9.70 9.18 15.48
C LYS A 190 8.93 9.67 16.73
N MET A 191 7.61 9.70 16.67
CA MET A 191 6.77 10.04 17.82
C MET A 191 7.01 9.09 19.01
N LEU A 192 7.07 7.79 18.76
CA LEU A 192 7.33 6.78 19.80
C LEU A 192 8.75 6.89 20.37
N SER A 193 9.76 7.13 19.54
CA SER A 193 11.16 7.35 19.96
C SER A 193 11.31 8.56 20.86
N ALA A 194 10.67 9.68 20.51
CA ALA A 194 10.71 10.90 21.34
C ALA A 194 10.09 10.72 22.74
N ARG A 195 9.17 9.77 22.90
CA ARG A 195 8.61 9.43 24.23
C ARG A 195 9.65 8.74 25.13
N LYS A 196 10.50 7.90 24.55
CA LYS A 196 11.56 7.20 25.26
C LYS A 196 12.57 8.17 25.86
N GLU A 197 13.00 9.16 25.06
CA GLU A 197 13.97 10.18 25.52
C GLU A 197 13.42 11.02 26.69
N LYS A 198 12.16 11.42 26.63
CA LYS A 198 11.50 12.15 27.72
C LYS A 198 11.41 11.34 29.02
N ARG A 199 11.21 10.02 28.95
CA ARG A 199 11.15 9.15 30.14
C ARG A 199 12.54 8.89 30.73
N GLY A 200 13.56 8.67 29.86
CA GLY A 200 14.94 8.53 30.30
C GLY A 200 15.45 9.75 31.09
N ASN A 201 15.09 10.95 30.65
CA ASN A 201 15.47 12.18 31.32
C ASN A 201 14.76 12.40 32.65
N LEU A 202 13.53 11.90 32.84
CA LEU A 202 12.79 11.99 34.12
C LEU A 202 13.33 11.02 35.15
N SER A 203 13.78 9.82 34.77
CA SER A 203 14.39 8.84 35.69
C SER A 203 15.77 9.26 36.21
N HIS A 204 16.45 10.21 35.55
CA HIS A 204 17.73 10.81 36.01
C HIS A 204 17.55 12.05 36.88
N MET A 205 16.31 12.56 37.03
CA MET A 205 16.01 13.71 37.87
C MET A 205 15.48 13.32 39.27
N GLU A 206 15.24 12.03 39.50
CA GLU A 206 14.77 11.50 40.80
C GLU A 206 15.85 10.74 41.59
N CYS A 207 17.12 10.92 41.25
CA CYS A 207 18.28 10.40 42.02
C CYS A 207 19.05 11.50 42.73
#